data_117058e8674854a2baee5bfa09758fb6
#
_entry.id   117058e8674854a2baee5bfa09758fb6
#
_cell.length_a   1.000
_cell.length_b   1.000
_cell.length_c   1.000
_cell.angle_alpha   90.00
_cell.angle_beta   90.00
_cell.angle_gamma   90.00
#
_symmetry.space_group_name_H-M   'P 1'
#
loop_
_entity.id
_entity.type
_entity.pdbx_description
1 polymer ?
#
loop_
_entity_poly.entity_id
_entity_poly.type
_entity_poly.pdbx_seq_one_letter_code
_entity_poly.pdbx_strand_id
1 'polypeptide(L)'
;MVDAAIANWSADRIGIRISPIGAFQNLENGPDEEEAALWYISELGKRGLAYLHLSEPDWAGGKPYTDEFRQKVRAAFPGVIIGAGAYTVEKADDLIARGLIDAVAFGRDFIANPDLVARLQQDAPLNPQRPESFYGGGAEGYTDYPTL
;
A
#
# COMPACT_ATOMS: atom_id res chain seq x y z
N MET A 1 -9.09 -18.09 -6.42
CA MET A 1 -8.31 -17.13 -7.26
C MET A 1 -6.82 -17.25 -6.99
N VAL A 2 -6.32 -17.02 -5.77
CA VAL A 2 -4.88 -17.10 -5.43
C VAL A 2 -4.30 -18.49 -5.76
N ASP A 3 -4.95 -19.56 -5.34
CA ASP A 3 -4.47 -20.92 -5.61
C ASP A 3 -4.41 -21.24 -7.11
N ALA A 4 -5.34 -20.70 -7.90
CA ALA A 4 -5.29 -20.82 -9.36
C ALA A 4 -4.12 -20.03 -9.99
N ALA A 5 -3.75 -18.89 -9.43
CA ALA A 5 -2.55 -18.17 -9.86
C ALA A 5 -1.28 -18.96 -9.51
N ILE A 6 -1.21 -19.51 -8.30
CA ILE A 6 -0.08 -20.34 -7.84
C ILE A 6 0.09 -21.60 -8.72
N ALA A 7 -1.02 -22.21 -9.16
CA ALA A 7 -0.96 -23.38 -10.04
C ALA A 7 -0.37 -23.07 -11.43
N ASN A 8 -0.40 -21.80 -11.88
CA ASN A 8 0.16 -21.39 -13.18
C ASN A 8 1.49 -20.63 -13.07
N TRP A 9 1.87 -20.22 -11.84
CA TRP A 9 3.12 -19.52 -11.53
C TRP A 9 3.58 -19.96 -10.14
N SER A 10 4.78 -19.66 -9.73
CA SER A 10 5.22 -19.99 -8.36
C SER A 10 4.74 -18.96 -7.33
N ALA A 11 4.41 -19.41 -6.12
CA ALA A 11 3.87 -18.55 -5.05
C ALA A 11 4.81 -17.36 -4.70
N ASP A 12 6.12 -17.62 -4.70
CA ASP A 12 7.19 -16.65 -4.44
C ASP A 12 7.30 -15.54 -5.51
N ARG A 13 6.53 -15.63 -6.59
CA ARG A 13 6.43 -14.61 -7.66
C ARG A 13 5.06 -13.96 -7.74
N ILE A 14 4.16 -14.28 -6.83
CA ILE A 14 2.81 -13.73 -6.78
C ILE A 14 2.69 -12.84 -5.55
N GLY A 15 2.48 -11.55 -5.76
CA GLY A 15 2.03 -10.62 -4.74
C GLY A 15 0.53 -10.42 -4.78
N ILE A 16 -0.06 -10.00 -3.68
CA ILE A 16 -1.47 -9.65 -3.61
C ILE A 16 -1.65 -8.28 -2.96
N ARG A 17 -2.52 -7.45 -3.56
CA ARG A 17 -2.95 -6.19 -2.96
C ARG A 17 -4.39 -6.31 -2.49
N ILE A 18 -4.62 -5.92 -1.24
CA ILE A 18 -5.93 -5.95 -0.60
C ILE A 18 -6.19 -4.65 0.17
N SER A 19 -7.46 -4.36 0.39
CA SER A 19 -7.94 -3.31 1.30
C SER A 19 -8.75 -3.98 2.40
N PRO A 20 -8.11 -4.52 3.43
CA PRO A 20 -8.77 -5.39 4.43
C PRO A 20 -9.87 -4.66 5.21
N ILE A 21 -9.65 -3.38 5.47
CA ILE A 21 -10.63 -2.47 6.05
C ILE A 21 -10.67 -1.27 5.12
N GLY A 22 -11.78 -1.05 4.45
CA GLY A 22 -11.91 -0.04 3.41
C GLY A 22 -12.73 1.16 3.86
N ALA A 23 -12.62 2.27 3.11
CA ALA A 23 -13.46 3.46 3.28
C ALA A 23 -13.76 4.14 1.93
N PHE A 24 -13.64 3.40 0.82
CA PHE A 24 -13.75 3.93 -0.52
C PHE A 24 -15.04 3.46 -1.20
N GLN A 25 -15.68 4.33 -1.98
CA GLN A 25 -16.90 4.04 -2.75
C GLN A 25 -18.07 3.49 -1.91
N ASN A 26 -18.36 4.15 -0.78
CA ASN A 26 -19.44 3.76 0.14
C ASN A 26 -19.30 2.34 0.71
N LEU A 27 -18.08 1.82 0.79
CA LEU A 27 -17.84 0.56 1.47
C LEU A 27 -18.13 0.74 2.96
N GLU A 28 -19.06 -0.06 3.47
CA GLU A 28 -19.37 -0.16 4.89
C GLU A 28 -18.74 -1.45 5.43
N ASN A 29 -17.90 -1.28 6.44
CA ASN A 29 -17.31 -2.41 7.13
C ASN A 29 -18.30 -2.96 8.16
N GLY A 30 -18.33 -4.29 8.33
CA GLY A 30 -19.14 -4.93 9.35
C GLY A 30 -18.49 -4.83 10.76
N PRO A 31 -19.19 -5.23 11.82
CA PRO A 31 -18.67 -5.20 13.19
C PRO A 31 -17.44 -6.10 13.37
N ASP A 32 -17.29 -7.14 12.55
CA ASP A 32 -16.21 -8.14 12.63
C ASP A 32 -15.11 -7.88 11.58
N GLU A 33 -14.96 -6.64 11.11
CA GLU A 33 -14.06 -6.27 10.03
C GLU A 33 -12.59 -6.66 10.28
N GLU A 34 -12.09 -6.43 11.50
CA GLU A 34 -10.72 -6.80 11.87
C GLU A 34 -10.52 -8.31 11.91
N GLU A 35 -11.48 -9.05 12.50
CA GLU A 35 -11.40 -10.51 12.60
C GLU A 35 -11.41 -11.15 11.21
N ALA A 36 -12.33 -10.73 10.36
CA ALA A 36 -12.42 -11.19 8.98
C ALA A 36 -11.14 -10.86 8.19
N ALA A 37 -10.61 -9.63 8.35
CA ALA A 37 -9.36 -9.21 7.73
C ALA A 37 -8.19 -10.10 8.15
N LEU A 38 -8.02 -10.35 9.43
CA LEU A 38 -6.94 -11.17 9.97
C LEU A 38 -7.07 -12.63 9.54
N TRP A 39 -8.29 -13.14 9.45
CA TRP A 39 -8.52 -14.50 8.98
C TRP A 39 -8.00 -14.70 7.54
N TYR A 40 -8.42 -13.87 6.58
CA TYR A 40 -7.94 -14.05 5.21
C TYR A 40 -6.49 -13.64 5.00
N ILE A 41 -5.93 -12.71 5.79
CA ILE A 41 -4.49 -12.40 5.78
C ILE A 41 -3.69 -13.62 6.27
N SER A 42 -4.14 -14.30 7.31
CA SER A 42 -3.54 -15.55 7.79
C SER A 42 -3.59 -16.64 6.72
N GLU A 43 -4.72 -16.80 6.04
CA GLU A 43 -4.85 -17.74 4.93
C GLU A 43 -3.89 -17.43 3.77
N LEU A 44 -3.67 -16.15 3.46
CA LEU A 44 -2.68 -15.72 2.47
C LEU A 44 -1.25 -16.00 2.95
N GLY A 45 -0.96 -15.77 4.24
CA GLY A 45 0.35 -16.03 4.85
C GLY A 45 0.81 -17.49 4.73
N LYS A 46 -0.13 -18.44 4.77
CA LYS A 46 0.15 -19.88 4.61
C LYS A 46 0.60 -20.27 3.20
N ARG A 47 0.43 -19.40 2.21
CA ARG A 47 0.66 -19.69 0.80
C ARG A 47 2.07 -19.32 0.30
N GLY A 48 2.87 -18.64 1.11
CA GLY A 48 4.25 -18.29 0.74
C GLY A 48 4.32 -17.29 -0.42
N LEU A 49 3.40 -16.32 -0.46
CA LEU A 49 3.37 -15.28 -1.50
C LEU A 49 4.58 -14.37 -1.40
N ALA A 50 4.97 -13.76 -2.53
CA ALA A 50 6.08 -12.82 -2.62
C ALA A 50 5.88 -11.61 -1.68
N TYR A 51 4.67 -11.07 -1.62
CA TYR A 51 4.33 -9.98 -0.72
C TYR A 51 2.82 -9.83 -0.51
N LEU A 52 2.47 -9.20 0.59
CA LEU A 52 1.16 -8.64 0.87
C LEU A 52 1.24 -7.11 0.76
N HIS A 53 0.46 -6.51 -0.13
CA HIS A 53 0.34 -5.07 -0.26
C HIS A 53 -0.98 -4.62 0.38
N LEU A 54 -0.90 -3.77 1.40
CA LEU A 54 -2.06 -3.25 2.13
C LEU A 54 -2.40 -1.86 1.65
N SER A 55 -3.61 -1.69 1.12
CA SER A 55 -4.18 -0.38 0.86
C SER A 55 -4.95 0.08 2.09
N GLU A 56 -4.39 1.01 2.84
CA GLU A 56 -4.99 1.55 4.05
C GLU A 56 -6.11 2.55 3.71
N PRO A 57 -7.13 2.71 4.57
CA PRO A 57 -8.28 3.55 4.25
C PRO A 57 -8.02 5.06 4.42
N ASP A 58 -6.94 5.46 5.08
CA ASP A 58 -6.67 6.85 5.47
C ASP A 58 -6.49 7.81 4.27
N TRP A 59 -6.05 7.33 3.11
CA TRP A 59 -5.99 8.14 1.89
C TRP A 59 -7.36 8.52 1.33
N ALA A 60 -8.42 7.78 1.70
CA ALA A 60 -9.80 7.97 1.26
C ALA A 60 -10.69 8.56 2.37
N GLY A 61 -10.11 9.11 3.44
CA GLY A 61 -10.82 9.68 4.58
C GLY A 61 -11.21 8.69 5.66
N GLY A 62 -10.81 7.42 5.55
CA GLY A 62 -10.95 6.43 6.60
C GLY A 62 -9.93 6.64 7.74
N LYS A 63 -10.07 5.87 8.80
CA LYS A 63 -9.12 5.91 9.92
C LYS A 63 -7.84 5.14 9.57
N PRO A 64 -6.66 5.65 9.95
CA PRO A 64 -5.43 4.89 9.81
C PRO A 64 -5.49 3.61 10.63
N TYR A 65 -4.78 2.56 10.20
CA TYR A 65 -4.65 1.34 11.00
C TYR A 65 -3.96 1.62 12.32
N THR A 66 -4.47 1.00 13.38
CA THR A 66 -3.85 1.05 14.71
C THR A 66 -2.57 0.22 14.75
N ASP A 67 -1.67 0.52 15.66
CA ASP A 67 -0.46 -0.28 15.87
C ASP A 67 -0.81 -1.72 16.29
N GLU A 68 -1.85 -1.89 17.08
CA GLU A 68 -2.34 -3.21 17.49
C GLU A 68 -2.77 -4.05 16.25
N PHE A 69 -3.55 -3.46 15.35
CA PHE A 69 -3.94 -4.13 14.11
C PHE A 69 -2.73 -4.47 13.23
N ARG A 70 -1.77 -3.55 13.09
CA ARG A 70 -0.54 -3.80 12.34
C ARG A 70 0.30 -4.94 12.92
N GLN A 71 0.40 -5.04 14.25
CA GLN A 71 1.07 -6.15 14.93
C GLN A 71 0.38 -7.49 14.65
N LYS A 72 -0.96 -7.52 14.71
CA LYS A 72 -1.75 -8.71 14.35
C LYS A 72 -1.56 -9.11 12.89
N VAL A 73 -1.55 -8.13 11.97
CA VAL A 73 -1.27 -8.37 10.54
C VAL A 73 0.11 -8.96 10.34
N ARG A 74 1.14 -8.38 10.97
CA ARG A 74 2.52 -8.91 10.90
C ARG A 74 2.61 -10.34 11.44
N ALA A 75 1.93 -10.65 12.52
CA ALA A 75 1.89 -12.01 13.07
C ALA A 75 1.17 -13.00 12.12
N ALA A 76 0.13 -12.53 11.43
CA ALA A 76 -0.65 -13.36 10.50
C ALA A 76 0.04 -13.56 9.13
N PHE A 77 0.89 -12.62 8.70
CA PHE A 77 1.62 -12.69 7.43
C PHE A 77 3.12 -12.52 7.67
N PRO A 78 3.90 -13.62 7.66
CA PRO A 78 5.33 -13.58 7.98
C PRO A 78 6.23 -13.08 6.84
N GLY A 79 5.68 -12.94 5.62
CA GLY A 79 6.38 -12.48 4.42
C GLY A 79 6.52 -10.96 4.34
N VAL A 80 6.89 -10.47 3.16
CA VAL A 80 7.05 -9.03 2.90
C VAL A 80 5.69 -8.33 2.93
N ILE A 81 5.58 -7.25 3.72
CA ILE A 81 4.40 -6.39 3.78
C ILE A 81 4.75 -5.02 3.21
N ILE A 82 3.96 -4.58 2.22
CA ILE A 82 4.06 -3.25 1.62
C ILE A 82 2.86 -2.42 2.12
N GLY A 83 3.12 -1.29 2.77
CA GLY A 83 2.08 -0.35 3.17
C GLY A 83 1.78 0.68 2.08
N ALA A 84 0.53 1.04 1.89
CA ALA A 84 0.11 2.15 1.04
C ALA A 84 -1.10 2.86 1.64
N GLY A 85 -1.11 4.18 1.62
CA GLY A 85 -2.14 5.02 2.21
C GLY A 85 -1.68 6.47 2.27
N ALA A 86 -2.08 7.18 3.31
CA ALA A 86 -1.58 8.52 3.61
C ALA A 86 -0.23 8.42 4.36
N TYR A 87 0.78 7.94 3.67
CA TYR A 87 2.14 7.81 4.22
C TYR A 87 2.93 9.10 4.02
N THR A 88 3.67 9.49 5.06
CA THR A 88 4.82 10.39 4.99
C THR A 88 6.10 9.56 5.11
N VAL A 89 7.26 10.18 4.87
CA VAL A 89 8.56 9.53 5.05
C VAL A 89 8.73 9.09 6.51
N GLU A 90 8.41 9.97 7.46
CA GLU A 90 8.55 9.71 8.90
C GLU A 90 7.66 8.53 9.34
N LYS A 91 6.40 8.48 8.87
CA LYS A 91 5.49 7.34 9.15
C LYS A 91 6.04 6.05 8.55
N ALA A 92 6.58 6.10 7.34
CA ALA A 92 7.16 4.94 6.68
C ALA A 92 8.38 4.42 7.45
N ASP A 93 9.31 5.31 7.79
CA ASP A 93 10.54 4.97 8.52
C ASP A 93 10.24 4.39 9.91
N ASP A 94 9.31 4.99 10.67
CA ASP A 94 8.89 4.46 11.97
C ASP A 94 8.34 3.04 11.85
N LEU A 95 7.41 2.81 10.93
CA LEU A 95 6.77 1.51 10.77
C LEU A 95 7.74 0.43 10.26
N ILE A 96 8.69 0.79 9.39
CA ILE A 96 9.75 -0.10 8.91
C ILE A 96 10.72 -0.41 10.07
N ALA A 97 11.17 0.59 10.80
CA ALA A 97 12.08 0.41 11.93
C ALA A 97 11.51 -0.50 13.01
N ARG A 98 10.19 -0.45 13.21
CA ARG A 98 9.44 -1.30 14.14
C ARG A 98 9.09 -2.68 13.57
N GLY A 99 9.43 -2.95 12.31
CA GLY A 99 9.16 -4.22 11.63
C GLY A 99 7.69 -4.48 11.34
N LEU A 100 6.84 -3.44 11.33
CA LEU A 100 5.41 -3.56 11.06
C LEU A 100 5.08 -3.64 9.56
N ILE A 101 5.93 -3.05 8.74
CA ILE A 101 5.97 -3.20 7.28
C ILE A 101 7.42 -3.32 6.82
N ASP A 102 7.65 -3.74 5.58
CA ASP A 102 8.99 -3.88 5.00
C ASP A 102 9.28 -2.84 3.91
N ALA A 103 8.22 -2.29 3.32
CA ALA A 103 8.31 -1.26 2.29
C ALA A 103 7.05 -0.39 2.28
N VAL A 104 7.13 0.75 1.61
CA VAL A 104 6.00 1.64 1.38
C VAL A 104 5.80 1.89 -0.11
N ALA A 105 4.54 1.99 -0.54
CA ALA A 105 4.17 2.40 -1.90
C ALA A 105 3.56 3.80 -1.86
N PHE A 106 4.21 4.74 -2.54
CA PHE A 106 3.67 6.07 -2.81
C PHE A 106 2.98 6.07 -4.18
N GLY A 107 1.74 6.53 -4.25
CA GLY A 107 0.97 6.61 -5.49
C GLY A 107 1.06 8.01 -6.12
N ARG A 108 0.27 8.93 -5.61
CA ARG A 108 0.11 10.28 -6.17
C ARG A 108 1.41 11.08 -6.25
N ASP A 109 2.27 10.94 -5.23
CA ASP A 109 3.56 11.61 -5.22
C ASP A 109 4.48 11.10 -6.33
N PHE A 110 4.45 9.79 -6.63
CA PHE A 110 5.21 9.23 -7.75
C PHE A 110 4.66 9.65 -9.11
N ILE A 111 3.35 9.87 -9.25
CA ILE A 111 2.79 10.42 -10.48
C ILE A 111 3.37 11.81 -10.76
N ALA A 112 3.43 12.67 -9.74
CA ALA A 112 3.89 14.04 -9.88
C ALA A 112 5.43 14.21 -9.83
N ASN A 113 6.16 13.21 -9.37
CA ASN A 113 7.61 13.27 -9.19
C ASN A 113 8.27 12.01 -9.73
N PRO A 114 8.71 11.99 -11.01
CA PRO A 114 9.40 10.84 -11.60
C PRO A 114 10.67 10.44 -10.82
N ASP A 115 11.27 11.39 -10.12
CA ASP A 115 12.47 11.28 -9.30
C ASP A 115 12.16 11.35 -7.78
N LEU A 116 10.97 10.90 -7.36
CA LEU A 116 10.49 11.01 -5.98
C LEU A 116 11.53 10.55 -4.95
N VAL A 117 12.19 9.43 -5.18
CA VAL A 117 13.19 8.90 -4.24
C VAL A 117 14.35 9.89 -4.05
N ALA A 118 14.85 10.48 -5.13
CA ALA A 118 15.93 11.48 -5.05
C ALA A 118 15.46 12.73 -4.31
N ARG A 119 14.22 13.19 -4.55
CA ARG A 119 13.65 14.34 -3.84
C ARG A 119 13.53 14.07 -2.35
N LEU A 120 12.99 12.93 -1.96
CA LEU A 120 12.86 12.55 -0.55
C LEU A 120 14.21 12.43 0.15
N GLN A 121 15.23 11.86 -0.52
CA GLN A 121 16.57 11.75 0.03
C GLN A 121 17.27 13.10 0.24
N GLN A 122 16.93 14.11 -0.55
CA GLN A 122 17.54 15.44 -0.53
C GLN A 122 16.66 16.47 0.19
N ASP A 123 15.55 16.06 0.76
CA ASP A 123 14.54 16.96 1.34
C ASP A 123 14.12 18.08 0.35
N ALA A 124 14.03 17.72 -0.94
CA ALA A 124 13.71 18.65 -2.02
C ALA A 124 12.19 18.81 -2.15
N PRO A 125 11.70 19.98 -2.58
CA PRO A 125 10.28 20.22 -2.74
C PRO A 125 9.66 19.30 -3.79
N LEU A 126 8.46 18.79 -3.49
CA LEU A 126 7.71 17.97 -4.44
C LEU A 126 6.96 18.85 -5.45
N ASN A 127 6.80 18.35 -6.67
CA ASN A 127 5.95 18.97 -7.68
C ASN A 127 4.49 18.95 -7.23
N PRO A 128 3.72 20.01 -7.51
CA PRO A 128 2.29 20.00 -7.26
C PRO A 128 1.59 18.92 -8.08
N GLN A 129 0.72 18.17 -7.43
CA GLN A 129 -0.09 17.15 -8.09
C GLN A 129 -1.16 17.80 -8.98
N ARG A 130 -1.49 17.15 -10.11
CA ARG A 130 -2.58 17.52 -11.03
C ARG A 130 -3.64 16.41 -11.04
N PRO A 131 -4.56 16.36 -10.05
CA PRO A 131 -5.50 15.26 -9.89
C PRO A 131 -6.39 15.01 -11.11
N GLU A 132 -6.70 16.05 -11.87
CA GLU A 132 -7.49 16.01 -13.10
C GLU A 132 -6.83 15.16 -14.21
N SER A 133 -5.51 14.98 -14.15
CA SER A 133 -4.75 14.19 -15.12
C SER A 133 -4.40 12.77 -14.66
N PHE A 134 -4.78 12.35 -13.45
CA PHE A 134 -4.37 11.05 -12.89
C PHE A 134 -4.94 9.84 -13.64
N TYR A 135 -6.14 9.95 -14.21
CA TYR A 135 -6.87 8.82 -14.79
C TYR A 135 -7.29 9.03 -16.24
N GLY A 136 -6.70 9.98 -16.92
CA GLY A 136 -7.06 10.26 -18.31
C GLY A 136 -6.24 11.38 -18.90
N GLY A 137 -6.35 11.56 -20.21
CA GLY A 137 -5.62 12.59 -20.94
C GLY A 137 -4.52 12.03 -21.85
N GLY A 138 -3.67 12.93 -22.31
CA GLY A 138 -2.53 12.61 -23.18
C GLY A 138 -1.20 12.61 -22.45
N ALA A 139 -0.21 13.29 -23.02
CA ALA A 139 1.11 13.42 -22.42
C ALA A 139 1.11 14.34 -21.19
N GLU A 140 0.22 15.33 -21.18
CA GLU A 140 0.06 16.26 -20.04
C GLU A 140 -0.33 15.52 -18.76
N GLY A 141 0.43 15.76 -17.69
CA GLY A 141 0.24 15.07 -16.41
C GLY A 141 0.74 13.63 -16.38
N TYR A 142 1.30 13.14 -17.49
CA TYR A 142 1.83 11.78 -17.60
C TYR A 142 3.35 11.75 -17.85
N THR A 143 3.84 12.58 -18.78
CA THR A 143 5.27 12.57 -19.18
C THR A 143 5.96 13.92 -19.03
N ASP A 144 5.30 14.93 -18.47
CA ASP A 144 5.73 16.33 -18.45
C ASP A 144 6.03 16.88 -17.06
N TYR A 145 6.01 16.04 -16.02
CA TYR A 145 6.46 16.46 -14.71
C TYR A 145 7.99 16.62 -14.67
N PRO A 146 8.51 17.76 -14.17
CA PRO A 146 9.95 17.99 -14.14
C PRO A 146 10.64 17.15 -13.06
N THR A 147 11.87 16.75 -13.34
CA THR A 147 12.83 16.24 -12.36
C THR A 147 13.58 17.39 -11.67
N LEU A 148 14.41 17.08 -10.67
CA LEU A 148 15.38 18.01 -10.05
C LEU A 148 16.38 18.54 -11.07
#